data_81e23ae7eadc0cbd7a397e35b314633f
#
_entry.id   81e23ae7eadc0cbd7a397e35b314633f
#
_cell.length_a   1.000
_cell.length_b   1.000
_cell.length_c   1.000
_cell.angle_alpha   90.00
_cell.angle_beta   90.00
_cell.angle_gamma   90.00
#
_symmetry.space_group_name_H-M   'P 1'
#
loop_
_entity.id
_entity.type
_entity.pdbx_description
1 polymer ?
#
loop_
_entity_poly.entity_id
_entity_poly.type
_entity_poly.pdbx_seq_one_letter_code
_entity_poly.pdbx_strand_id
1 'polypeptide(L)'
;MLGALTFGAKVAMSGLPNIEPVSLFVMVFAAVFGWKALYPVMLYVVMEILLYGISFWNINYLYVWPILVAVSVGLRRCQRAWIWALVAAAFGLCFGLLCAPVYMVVGGSFSYGIRWWLAGLGFDCTHAIGNFVMVLALFAPLRKALEKLYNGQCR
;
A
#
# COMPACT_ATOMS: atom_id res chain seq x y z
N MET A 1 8.40 -15.07 0.22
CA MET A 1 9.27 -14.33 -0.73
C MET A 1 8.69 -12.95 -1.09
N LEU A 2 7.49 -12.81 -1.69
CA LEU A 2 6.95 -11.49 -2.12
C LEU A 2 6.74 -10.49 -0.97
N GLY A 3 6.22 -10.91 0.19
CA GLY A 3 6.09 -10.02 1.34
C GLY A 3 7.44 -9.54 1.87
N ALA A 4 8.45 -10.42 1.88
CA ALA A 4 9.82 -10.06 2.25
C ALA A 4 10.45 -9.09 1.23
N LEU A 5 10.15 -9.26 -0.06
CA LEU A 5 10.57 -8.31 -1.10
C LEU A 5 9.96 -6.92 -0.87
N THR A 6 8.66 -6.87 -0.57
CA THR A 6 7.97 -5.60 -0.25
C THR A 6 8.61 -4.91 0.95
N PHE A 7 8.86 -5.67 2.02
CA PHE A 7 9.48 -5.18 3.22
C PHE A 7 10.91 -4.67 2.96
N GLY A 8 11.74 -5.46 2.28
CA GLY A 8 13.11 -5.07 1.93
C GLY A 8 13.17 -3.81 1.06
N ALA A 9 12.27 -3.68 0.09
CA ALA A 9 12.17 -2.49 -0.76
C ALA A 9 11.73 -1.25 0.05
N LYS A 10 10.81 -1.39 1.01
CA LYS A 10 10.44 -0.30 1.93
C LYS A 10 11.64 0.12 2.78
N VAL A 11 12.36 -0.82 3.37
CA VAL A 11 13.56 -0.52 4.18
C VAL A 11 14.63 0.18 3.35
N ALA A 12 14.86 -0.25 2.10
CA ALA A 12 15.80 0.40 1.19
C ALA A 12 15.43 1.84 0.85
N MET A 13 14.14 2.20 0.90
CA MET A 13 13.63 3.55 0.63
C MET A 13 13.32 4.35 1.90
N SER A 14 13.67 3.86 3.09
CA SER A 14 13.35 4.50 4.38
C SER A 14 13.91 5.92 4.55
N GLY A 15 14.92 6.30 3.76
CA GLY A 15 15.44 7.68 3.71
C GLY A 15 14.53 8.69 3.01
N LEU A 16 13.43 8.26 2.37
CA LEU A 16 12.48 9.09 1.65
C LEU A 16 11.12 9.07 2.37
N PRO A 17 10.82 10.03 3.26
CA PRO A 17 9.57 10.01 4.04
C PRO A 17 8.33 9.95 3.14
N ASN A 18 7.45 8.98 3.40
CA ASN A 18 6.20 8.73 2.67
C ASN A 18 6.35 8.48 1.15
N ILE A 19 7.56 8.21 0.67
CA ILE A 19 7.81 7.70 -0.69
C ILE A 19 8.27 6.26 -0.54
N GLU A 20 7.33 5.33 -0.59
CA GLU A 20 7.60 3.91 -0.36
C GLU A 20 6.86 3.02 -1.38
N PRO A 21 7.45 1.88 -1.77
CA PRO A 21 6.94 1.08 -2.87
C PRO A 21 5.80 0.15 -2.45
N VAL A 22 5.32 0.19 -1.20
CA VAL A 22 4.35 -0.76 -0.66
C VAL A 22 3.05 -0.74 -1.45
N SER A 23 2.48 0.45 -1.70
CA SER A 23 1.25 0.60 -2.50
C SER A 23 1.41 -0.02 -3.90
N LEU A 24 2.54 0.22 -4.56
CA LEU A 24 2.85 -0.37 -5.87
C LEU A 24 2.85 -1.90 -5.83
N PHE A 25 3.56 -2.50 -4.86
CA PHE A 25 3.62 -3.97 -4.74
C PHE A 25 2.25 -4.57 -4.42
N VAL A 26 1.49 -3.98 -3.48
CA VAL A 26 0.13 -4.43 -3.14
C VAL A 26 -0.75 -4.44 -4.40
N MET A 27 -0.72 -3.36 -5.20
CA MET A 27 -1.49 -3.23 -6.43
C MET A 27 -1.06 -4.25 -7.50
N VAL A 28 0.25 -4.45 -7.69
CA VAL A 28 0.78 -5.44 -8.63
C VAL A 28 0.38 -6.86 -8.22
N PHE A 29 0.50 -7.20 -6.93
CA PHE A 29 0.11 -8.52 -6.44
C PHE A 29 -1.40 -8.77 -6.59
N ALA A 30 -2.23 -7.77 -6.29
CA ALA A 30 -3.67 -7.87 -6.46
C ALA A 30 -4.09 -7.99 -7.92
N ALA A 31 -3.40 -7.31 -8.83
CA ALA A 31 -3.64 -7.40 -10.27
C ALA A 31 -3.36 -8.82 -10.82
N VAL A 32 -2.30 -9.47 -10.33
CA VAL A 32 -1.86 -10.81 -10.79
C VAL A 32 -2.58 -11.93 -10.04
N PHE A 33 -2.61 -11.88 -8.71
CA PHE A 33 -3.09 -12.99 -7.86
C PHE A 33 -4.53 -12.81 -7.36
N GLY A 34 -5.15 -11.65 -7.62
CA GLY A 34 -6.47 -11.34 -7.07
C GLY A 34 -6.42 -11.30 -5.53
N TRP A 35 -7.42 -11.89 -4.88
CA TRP A 35 -7.52 -11.94 -3.41
C TRP A 35 -6.36 -12.67 -2.72
N LYS A 36 -5.65 -13.55 -3.42
CA LYS A 36 -4.45 -14.22 -2.88
C LYS A 36 -3.32 -13.25 -2.57
N ALA A 37 -3.37 -12.02 -3.07
CA ALA A 37 -2.44 -10.95 -2.70
C ALA A 37 -2.45 -10.61 -1.20
N LEU A 38 -3.53 -10.94 -0.48
CA LEU A 38 -3.58 -10.78 0.97
C LEU A 38 -2.47 -11.54 1.70
N TYR A 39 -2.05 -12.72 1.21
CA TYR A 39 -0.98 -13.50 1.86
C TYR A 39 0.36 -12.74 1.91
N PRO A 40 0.94 -12.29 0.78
CA PRO A 40 2.19 -11.54 0.83
C PRO A 40 2.03 -10.19 1.53
N VAL A 41 0.86 -9.56 1.46
CA VAL A 41 0.58 -8.28 2.14
C VAL A 41 0.55 -8.47 3.65
N MET A 42 -0.12 -9.48 4.18
CA MET A 42 -0.11 -9.77 5.61
C MET A 42 1.26 -10.22 6.10
N LEU A 43 2.01 -10.97 5.30
CA LEU A 43 3.40 -11.31 5.62
C LEU A 43 4.26 -10.04 5.76
N TYR A 44 4.08 -9.05 4.87
CA TYR A 44 4.74 -7.75 5.00
C TYR A 44 4.40 -7.08 6.33
N VAL A 45 3.11 -7.05 6.73
CA VAL A 45 2.69 -6.46 8.02
C VAL A 45 3.32 -7.19 9.21
N VAL A 46 3.40 -8.52 9.16
CA VAL A 46 4.10 -9.31 10.21
C VAL A 46 5.58 -8.92 10.30
N MET A 47 6.26 -8.74 9.17
CA MET A 47 7.68 -8.32 9.15
C MET A 47 7.86 -6.90 9.72
N GLU A 48 6.92 -5.99 9.48
CA GLU A 48 6.90 -4.66 10.12
C GLU A 48 6.85 -4.78 11.65
N ILE A 49 5.96 -5.63 12.16
CA ILE A 49 5.83 -5.87 13.60
C ILE A 49 7.11 -6.48 14.19
N LEU A 50 7.72 -7.43 13.49
CA LEU A 50 8.93 -8.11 13.97
C LEU A 50 10.14 -7.18 14.03
N LEU A 51 10.26 -6.23 13.08
CA LEU A 51 11.41 -5.32 13.05
C LEU A 51 11.20 -4.07 13.91
N TYR A 52 10.02 -3.45 13.84
CA TYR A 52 9.75 -2.16 14.48
C TYR A 52 8.94 -2.26 15.77
N GLY A 53 8.48 -3.47 16.13
CA GLY A 53 7.63 -3.69 17.29
C GLY A 53 6.15 -3.38 17.02
N ILE A 54 5.32 -3.60 18.03
CA ILE A 54 3.87 -3.34 17.96
C ILE A 54 3.63 -1.85 18.15
N SER A 55 2.87 -1.25 17.24
CA SER A 55 2.48 0.15 17.25
C SER A 55 1.06 0.35 16.72
N PHE A 56 0.50 1.55 16.89
CA PHE A 56 -0.81 1.89 16.29
C PHE A 56 -0.81 1.81 14.76
N TRP A 57 0.34 1.99 14.12
CA TRP A 57 0.49 1.81 12.68
C TRP A 57 0.17 0.39 12.23
N ASN A 58 0.55 -0.61 13.03
CA ASN A 58 0.26 -2.01 12.69
C ASN A 58 -1.25 -2.29 12.68
N ILE A 59 -2.02 -1.65 13.59
CA ILE A 59 -3.48 -1.75 13.59
C ILE A 59 -4.05 -1.17 12.31
N ASN A 60 -3.56 0.00 11.86
CA ASN A 60 -3.96 0.60 10.59
C ASN A 60 -3.65 -0.34 9.42
N TYR A 61 -2.48 -0.95 9.39
CA TYR A 61 -2.04 -1.83 8.31
C TYR A 61 -2.90 -3.10 8.16
N LEU A 62 -3.53 -3.56 9.25
CA LEU A 62 -4.42 -4.73 9.20
C LEU A 62 -5.67 -4.50 8.34
N TYR A 63 -6.10 -3.27 8.11
CA TYR A 63 -7.28 -2.97 7.29
C TYR A 63 -6.97 -2.08 6.07
N VAL A 64 -6.04 -1.15 6.18
CA VAL A 64 -5.73 -0.20 5.10
C VAL A 64 -5.19 -0.93 3.86
N TRP A 65 -4.25 -1.87 4.04
CA TRP A 65 -3.73 -2.67 2.93
C TRP A 65 -4.76 -3.62 2.33
N PRO A 66 -5.58 -4.36 3.10
CA PRO A 66 -6.74 -5.09 2.56
C PRO A 66 -7.70 -4.23 1.74
N ILE A 67 -7.98 -2.98 2.14
CA ILE A 67 -8.78 -2.04 1.33
C ILE A 67 -8.11 -1.80 -0.03
N LEU A 68 -6.80 -1.54 -0.06
CA LEU A 68 -6.08 -1.36 -1.33
C LEU A 68 -6.10 -2.63 -2.19
N VAL A 69 -5.98 -3.82 -1.58
CA VAL A 69 -6.14 -5.10 -2.30
C VAL A 69 -7.53 -5.19 -2.92
N ALA A 70 -8.60 -4.89 -2.17
CA ALA A 70 -9.98 -4.96 -2.65
C ALA A 70 -10.21 -4.03 -3.85
N VAL A 71 -9.79 -2.76 -3.74
CA VAL A 71 -9.85 -1.78 -4.83
C VAL A 71 -9.09 -2.28 -6.06
N SER A 72 -7.88 -2.79 -5.86
CA SER A 72 -7.01 -3.30 -6.92
C SER A 72 -7.58 -4.55 -7.61
N VAL A 73 -8.21 -5.46 -6.85
CA VAL A 73 -8.91 -6.62 -7.43
C VAL A 73 -10.08 -6.19 -8.32
N GLY A 74 -10.82 -5.16 -7.92
CA GLY A 74 -11.87 -4.58 -8.77
C GLY A 74 -11.33 -4.03 -10.10
N LEU A 75 -10.12 -3.49 -10.09
CA LEU A 75 -9.45 -2.90 -11.25
C LEU A 75 -8.60 -3.88 -12.07
N ARG A 76 -8.47 -5.15 -11.68
CA ARG A 76 -7.51 -6.10 -12.27
C ARG A 76 -7.64 -6.29 -13.79
N ARG A 77 -8.83 -6.05 -14.36
CA ARG A 77 -9.08 -6.11 -15.81
C ARG A 77 -8.56 -4.87 -16.55
N CYS A 78 -8.29 -3.78 -15.84
CA CYS A 78 -7.77 -2.55 -16.43
C CYS A 78 -6.30 -2.73 -16.81
N GLN A 79 -5.97 -2.40 -18.09
CA GLN A 79 -4.60 -2.48 -18.60
C GLN A 79 -3.91 -1.10 -18.64
N ARG A 80 -4.64 -0.02 -18.32
CA ARG A 80 -4.15 1.35 -18.43
C ARG A 80 -3.38 1.76 -17.18
N ALA A 81 -2.06 1.86 -17.25
CA ALA A 81 -1.20 2.20 -16.10
C ALA A 81 -1.56 3.54 -15.44
N TRP A 82 -2.01 4.54 -16.21
CA TRP A 82 -2.39 5.85 -15.67
C TRP A 82 -3.62 5.77 -14.73
N ILE A 83 -4.57 4.84 -14.98
CA ILE A 83 -5.71 4.63 -14.09
C ILE A 83 -5.23 4.07 -12.75
N TRP A 84 -4.29 3.12 -12.77
CA TRP A 84 -3.66 2.57 -11.58
C TRP A 84 -2.90 3.65 -10.81
N ALA A 85 -2.19 4.53 -11.53
CA ALA A 85 -1.48 5.65 -10.91
C ALA A 85 -2.43 6.64 -10.24
N LEU A 86 -3.57 6.97 -10.86
CA LEU A 86 -4.59 7.83 -10.24
C LEU A 86 -5.19 7.21 -8.98
N VAL A 87 -5.49 5.91 -9.01
CA VAL A 87 -6.02 5.19 -7.85
C VAL A 87 -4.98 5.13 -6.74
N ALA A 88 -3.71 4.90 -7.07
CA ALA A 88 -2.62 4.92 -6.11
C ALA A 88 -2.43 6.31 -5.47
N ALA A 89 -2.54 7.37 -6.26
CA ALA A 89 -2.50 8.75 -5.76
C ALA A 89 -3.68 9.05 -4.84
N ALA A 90 -4.90 8.69 -5.25
CA ALA A 90 -6.09 8.87 -4.42
C ALA A 90 -5.98 8.09 -3.09
N PHE A 91 -5.47 6.85 -3.14
CA PHE A 91 -5.22 6.06 -1.94
C PHE A 91 -4.19 6.74 -1.03
N GLY A 92 -3.07 7.23 -1.58
CA GLY A 92 -2.05 7.95 -0.82
C GLY A 92 -2.60 9.22 -0.16
N LEU A 93 -3.42 9.99 -0.90
CA LEU A 93 -4.06 11.20 -0.38
C LEU A 93 -5.08 10.90 0.76
N CYS A 94 -5.75 9.75 0.68
CA CYS A 94 -6.71 9.31 1.69
C CYS A 94 -6.07 8.49 2.82
N PHE A 95 -4.77 8.24 2.79
CA PHE A 95 -4.11 7.32 3.71
C PHE A 95 -4.26 7.74 5.16
N GLY A 96 -3.98 9.00 5.48
CA GLY A 96 -4.16 9.55 6.82
C GLY A 96 -5.61 9.53 7.27
N LEU A 97 -6.58 9.81 6.35
CA LEU A 97 -8.01 9.70 6.65
C LEU A 97 -8.40 8.26 6.99
N LEU A 98 -7.87 7.28 6.25
CA LEU A 98 -8.09 5.85 6.54
C LEU A 98 -7.49 5.45 7.89
N CYS A 99 -6.39 6.06 8.32
CA CYS A 99 -5.76 5.81 9.62
C CYS A 99 -6.45 6.55 10.78
N ALA A 100 -7.15 7.64 10.53
CA ALA A 100 -7.78 8.49 11.55
C ALA A 100 -8.67 7.73 12.57
N PRO A 101 -9.45 6.69 12.19
CA PRO A 101 -10.27 5.94 13.14
C PRO A 101 -9.51 5.38 14.34
N VAL A 102 -8.30 4.86 14.14
CA VAL A 102 -7.46 4.37 15.26
C VAL A 102 -7.11 5.52 16.19
N TYR A 103 -6.78 6.69 15.65
CA TYR A 103 -6.45 7.87 16.45
C TYR A 103 -7.67 8.51 17.13
N MET A 104 -8.88 8.35 16.57
CA MET A 104 -10.13 8.72 17.27
C MET A 104 -10.32 7.90 18.54
N VAL A 105 -10.04 6.59 18.47
CA VAL A 105 -10.14 5.70 19.63
C VAL A 105 -9.05 6.02 20.66
N VAL A 106 -7.79 6.13 20.21
CA VAL A 106 -6.64 6.42 21.10
C VAL A 106 -6.75 7.77 21.78
N GLY A 107 -7.20 8.80 21.05
CA GLY A 107 -7.38 10.15 21.59
C GLY A 107 -8.72 10.38 22.28
N GLY A 108 -9.58 9.36 22.37
CA GLY A 108 -10.86 9.41 23.07
C GLY A 108 -11.91 10.36 22.46
N SER A 109 -11.68 10.88 21.24
CA SER A 109 -12.64 11.78 20.59
C SER A 109 -12.51 11.80 19.06
N PHE A 110 -13.65 11.99 18.39
CA PHE A 110 -13.72 12.18 16.93
C PHE A 110 -12.85 13.36 16.48
N SER A 111 -12.91 14.48 17.20
CA SER A 111 -12.16 15.70 16.89
C SER A 111 -10.64 15.51 16.97
N TYR A 112 -10.16 14.61 17.82
CA TYR A 112 -8.73 14.28 17.91
C TYR A 112 -8.25 13.61 16.61
N GLY A 113 -8.96 12.59 16.13
CA GLY A 113 -8.60 11.90 14.87
C GLY A 113 -8.64 12.83 13.66
N ILE A 114 -9.63 13.73 13.58
CA ILE A 114 -9.70 14.71 12.49
C ILE A 114 -8.52 15.69 12.55
N ARG A 115 -8.17 16.23 13.74
CA ARG A 115 -6.99 17.12 13.89
C ARG A 115 -5.70 16.39 13.54
N TRP A 116 -5.57 15.14 13.95
CA TRP A 116 -4.41 14.31 13.61
C TRP A 116 -4.26 14.14 12.10
N TRP A 117 -5.36 13.79 11.39
CA TRP A 117 -5.36 13.69 9.93
C TRP A 117 -5.02 15.03 9.26
N LEU A 118 -5.67 16.13 9.66
CA LEU A 118 -5.41 17.46 9.08
C LEU A 118 -3.94 17.88 9.25
N ALA A 119 -3.34 17.59 10.41
CA ALA A 119 -1.91 17.85 10.65
C ALA A 119 -1.01 17.00 9.74
N GLY A 120 -1.49 15.83 9.30
CA GLY A 120 -0.78 14.89 8.42
C GLY A 120 -0.95 15.15 6.92
N LEU A 121 -1.78 16.10 6.48
CA LEU A 121 -2.10 16.32 5.06
C LEU A 121 -0.87 16.52 4.16
N GLY A 122 0.19 17.15 4.66
CA GLY A 122 1.43 17.31 3.91
C GLY A 122 2.09 15.96 3.59
N PHE A 123 2.03 15.01 4.53
CA PHE A 123 2.51 13.65 4.31
C PHE A 123 1.62 12.88 3.33
N ASP A 124 0.30 13.05 3.41
CA ASP A 124 -0.64 12.43 2.47
C ASP A 124 -0.41 12.93 1.03
N CYS A 125 -0.16 14.24 0.85
CA CYS A 125 0.20 14.81 -0.44
C CYS A 125 1.51 14.21 -1.00
N THR A 126 2.55 14.09 -0.16
CA THR A 126 3.82 13.47 -0.56
C THR A 126 3.62 12.01 -0.95
N HIS A 127 2.82 11.27 -0.16
CA HIS A 127 2.46 9.88 -0.44
C HIS A 127 1.69 9.74 -1.76
N ALA A 128 0.74 10.64 -2.02
CA ALA A 128 -0.02 10.65 -3.27
C ALA A 128 0.88 10.87 -4.50
N ILE A 129 1.78 11.85 -4.44
CA ILE A 129 2.72 12.15 -5.54
C ILE A 129 3.69 10.97 -5.75
N GLY A 130 4.28 10.45 -4.67
CA GLY A 130 5.19 9.30 -4.73
C GLY A 130 4.52 8.07 -5.33
N ASN A 131 3.32 7.73 -4.86
CA ASN A 131 2.52 6.63 -5.40
C ASN A 131 2.18 6.82 -6.88
N PHE A 132 1.74 8.04 -7.28
CA PHE A 132 1.43 8.34 -8.67
C PHE A 132 2.62 8.06 -9.59
N VAL A 133 3.77 8.64 -9.26
CA VAL A 133 4.99 8.51 -10.08
C VAL A 133 5.47 7.07 -10.14
N MET A 134 5.56 6.39 -8.99
CA MET A 134 6.03 4.99 -8.95
C MET A 134 5.10 4.04 -9.69
N VAL A 135 3.79 4.17 -9.49
CA VAL A 135 2.83 3.28 -10.15
C VAL A 135 2.77 3.56 -11.65
N LEU A 136 2.81 4.84 -12.07
CA LEU A 136 2.83 5.18 -13.49
C LEU A 136 4.05 4.58 -14.21
N ALA A 137 5.22 4.63 -13.58
CA ALA A 137 6.47 4.15 -14.16
C ALA A 137 6.65 2.63 -14.07
N LEU A 138 6.30 2.02 -12.93
CA LEU A 138 6.74 0.67 -12.59
C LEU A 138 5.62 -0.38 -12.62
N PHE A 139 4.35 0.00 -12.56
CA PHE A 139 3.25 -0.96 -12.48
C PHE A 139 3.21 -1.93 -13.68
N ALA A 140 3.27 -1.40 -14.90
CA ALA A 140 3.16 -2.22 -16.11
C ALA A 140 4.33 -3.22 -16.27
N PRO A 141 5.61 -2.80 -16.13
CA PRO A 141 6.73 -3.74 -16.22
C PRO A 141 6.73 -4.78 -15.08
N LEU A 142 6.43 -4.38 -13.84
CA LEU A 142 6.39 -5.31 -12.70
C LEU A 142 5.24 -6.32 -12.84
N ARG A 143 4.06 -5.87 -13.26
CA ARG A 143 2.92 -6.74 -13.53
C ARG A 143 3.28 -7.79 -14.59
N LYS A 144 3.83 -7.37 -15.73
CA LYS A 144 4.25 -8.29 -16.81
C LYS A 144 5.30 -9.30 -16.35
N ALA A 145 6.30 -8.84 -15.57
CA ALA A 145 7.33 -9.73 -15.04
C ALA A 145 6.73 -10.78 -14.11
N LEU A 146 5.85 -10.36 -13.21
CA LEU A 146 5.20 -11.24 -12.23
C LEU A 146 4.23 -12.23 -12.91
N GLU A 147 3.44 -11.79 -13.90
CA GLU A 147 2.57 -12.65 -14.71
C GLU A 147 3.37 -13.73 -15.44
N LYS A 148 4.53 -13.36 -16.03
CA LYS A 148 5.43 -14.32 -16.70
C LYS A 148 5.97 -15.38 -15.74
N LEU A 149 6.42 -14.97 -14.55
CA LEU A 149 6.91 -15.90 -13.52
C LEU A 149 5.80 -16.83 -13.05
N TYR A 150 4.63 -16.28 -12.77
CA TYR A 150 3.47 -17.05 -12.28
C TYR A 150 3.00 -18.08 -13.30
N ASN A 151 2.83 -17.67 -14.56
CA ASN A 151 2.39 -18.57 -15.65
C ASN A 151 3.48 -19.59 -16.04
N GLY A 152 4.75 -19.26 -15.86
CA GLY A 152 5.87 -20.20 -16.08
C GLY A 152 5.97 -21.32 -15.04
N GLN A 153 5.43 -21.11 -13.83
CA GLN A 153 5.37 -22.13 -12.77
C GLN A 153 4.18 -23.08 -12.90
N CYS A 154 3.19 -22.72 -13.72
CA CYS A 154 2.00 -23.53 -13.98
C CYS A 154 2.14 -24.45 -15.22
N ARG A 155 3.31 -24.50 -15.84
CA ARG A 155 3.66 -25.41 -16.92
C ARG A 155 4.66 -26.47 -16.44
#